data_d2fd383a096e4de4a18c30a04a96dbaa
#
_entry.id   d2fd383a096e4de4a18c30a04a96dbaa
#
_cell.length_a   1.000
_cell.length_b   1.000
_cell.length_c   1.000
_cell.angle_alpha   90.00
_cell.angle_beta   90.00
_cell.angle_gamma   90.00
#
_symmetry.space_group_name_H-M   'P 1'
#
loop_
_entity.id
_entity.type
_entity.pdbx_description
1 polymer ?
#
loop_
_entity_poly.entity_id
_entity_poly.type
_entity_poly.pdbx_seq_one_letter_code
_entity_poly.pdbx_strand_id
1 'polypeptide(L)'
;LSWALDLIEAKADFGFIDAIPGRKIILKGNHDYWWNTMSKMNKFLLENNFDTIKIIHNNAYSVEGFAIGGSRGWFYDDTAEADKKVILREAGRLRTSLQEASKIGGELIAFLHYPPISANQECEEILSVLKEFPVKRCYFGHLHGFIAPENARLEWEDIDFNLISADYLGFVPRLIAHTEEENQLNLI
;
A
#
# COMPACT_ATOMS: atom_id res chain seq x y z
N LEU A 1 8.35 7.21 -1.02
CA LEU A 1 7.87 8.58 -0.93
C LEU A 1 9.01 9.59 -1.06
N SER A 2 10.11 9.40 -0.33
CA SER A 2 11.27 10.29 -0.28
C SER A 2 12.56 9.47 -0.25
N TRP A 3 13.63 9.99 -0.85
CA TRP A 3 14.97 9.42 -0.78
C TRP A 3 15.79 9.91 0.41
N ALA A 4 15.16 10.68 1.30
CA ALA A 4 15.77 11.17 2.53
C ALA A 4 16.23 10.03 3.45
N LEU A 5 17.26 10.29 4.23
CA LEU A 5 17.82 9.33 5.20
C LEU A 5 17.15 9.45 6.57
N ASP A 6 16.55 10.60 6.87
CA ASP A 6 15.84 10.84 8.12
C ASP A 6 14.60 11.73 7.94
N LEU A 7 13.84 11.93 9.02
CA LEU A 7 12.61 12.73 8.98
C LEU A 7 12.85 14.23 8.77
N ILE A 8 14.02 14.74 9.13
CA ILE A 8 14.34 16.16 8.95
C ILE A 8 14.52 16.46 7.47
N GLU A 9 15.27 15.62 6.78
CA GLU A 9 15.47 15.71 5.33
C GLU A 9 14.15 15.45 4.57
N ALA A 10 13.34 14.49 5.02
CA ALA A 10 12.06 14.15 4.39
C ALA A 10 11.00 15.27 4.51
N LYS A 11 11.19 16.27 5.38
CA LYS A 11 10.17 17.28 5.69
C LYS A 11 9.66 18.02 4.45
N ALA A 12 10.54 18.38 3.52
CA ALA A 12 10.14 19.12 2.31
C ALA A 12 9.24 18.26 1.41
N ASP A 13 9.55 16.97 1.26
CA ASP A 13 8.76 16.02 0.46
C ASP A 13 7.39 15.78 1.09
N PHE A 14 7.33 15.64 2.42
CA PHE A 14 6.06 15.54 3.15
C PHE A 14 5.22 16.80 2.99
N GLY A 15 5.84 17.98 3.07
CA GLY A 15 5.15 19.26 2.85
C GLY A 15 4.58 19.38 1.44
N PHE A 16 5.33 18.93 0.43
CA PHE A 16 4.83 18.88 -0.94
C PHE A 16 3.64 17.93 -1.07
N ILE A 17 3.73 16.73 -0.51
CA ILE A 17 2.63 15.74 -0.55
C ILE A 17 1.41 16.25 0.23
N ASP A 18 1.62 16.86 1.40
CA ASP A 18 0.51 17.39 2.20
C ASP A 18 -0.24 18.51 1.50
N ALA A 19 0.45 19.34 0.73
CA ALA A 19 -0.15 20.43 -0.05
C ALA A 19 -1.01 19.97 -1.24
N ILE A 20 -0.85 18.73 -1.72
CA ILE A 20 -1.72 18.17 -2.76
C ILE A 20 -3.14 18.02 -2.19
N PRO A 21 -4.21 18.39 -2.94
CA PRO A 21 -5.58 18.20 -2.48
C PRO A 21 -5.91 16.76 -2.13
N GLY A 22 -6.80 16.57 -1.16
CA GLY A 22 -7.30 15.28 -0.72
C GLY A 22 -6.45 14.60 0.36
N ARG A 23 -7.01 13.57 0.97
CA ARG A 23 -6.35 12.77 1.99
C ARG A 23 -5.37 11.78 1.35
N LYS A 24 -4.17 11.73 1.88
CA LYS A 24 -3.13 10.77 1.46
C LYS A 24 -3.01 9.65 2.47
N ILE A 25 -2.99 8.41 1.99
CA ILE A 25 -2.73 7.22 2.79
C ILE A 25 -1.43 6.62 2.27
N ILE A 26 -0.41 6.57 3.11
CA ILE A 26 0.91 6.06 2.75
C ILE A 26 1.24 4.79 3.51
N LEU A 27 2.00 3.92 2.89
CA LEU A 27 2.60 2.76 3.53
C LEU A 27 4.11 2.71 3.25
N LYS A 28 4.85 2.00 4.09
CA LYS A 28 6.30 1.91 3.99
C LYS A 28 6.75 1.12 2.77
N GLY A 29 7.69 1.69 1.99
CA GLY A 29 8.49 0.97 1.00
C GLY A 29 9.86 0.53 1.53
N ASN A 30 10.68 -0.05 0.65
CA ASN A 30 12.04 -0.51 1.00
C ASN A 30 13.05 0.64 1.04
N HIS A 31 12.84 1.71 0.27
CA HIS A 31 13.72 2.88 0.22
C HIS A 31 13.30 4.02 1.16
N ASP A 32 12.27 3.83 1.97
CA ASP A 32 11.86 4.81 2.97
C ASP A 32 12.76 4.72 4.22
N TYR A 33 14.05 5.12 4.08
CA TYR A 33 15.06 5.06 5.14
C TYR A 33 14.76 5.99 6.30
N TRP A 34 14.06 7.10 6.05
CA TRP A 34 13.54 8.06 7.03
C TRP A 34 12.47 7.46 7.95
N TRP A 35 11.91 6.31 7.61
CA TRP A 35 10.84 5.68 8.38
C TRP A 35 11.28 5.32 9.80
N ASN A 36 10.48 5.72 10.77
CA ASN A 36 10.77 5.52 12.20
C ASN A 36 9.64 4.76 12.90
N THR A 37 9.64 4.73 14.25
CA THR A 37 8.50 4.19 15.00
C THR A 37 7.24 5.01 14.75
N MET A 38 6.06 4.39 14.82
CA MET A 38 4.79 5.10 14.58
C MET A 38 4.60 6.30 15.52
N SER A 39 5.07 6.21 16.77
CA SER A 39 5.03 7.34 17.69
C SER A 39 5.82 8.54 17.17
N LYS A 40 7.03 8.31 16.62
CA LYS A 40 7.85 9.38 16.04
C LYS A 40 7.25 9.90 14.74
N MET A 41 6.68 9.01 13.91
CA MET A 41 6.00 9.40 12.68
C MET A 41 4.80 10.29 12.96
N ASN A 42 3.93 9.87 13.88
CA ASN A 42 2.75 10.66 14.27
C ASN A 42 3.13 12.01 14.89
N LYS A 43 4.17 12.04 15.73
CA LYS A 43 4.70 13.27 16.27
C LYS A 43 5.21 14.20 15.18
N PHE A 44 5.97 13.68 14.22
CA PHE A 44 6.49 14.45 13.08
C PHE A 44 5.37 15.06 12.23
N LEU A 45 4.32 14.29 11.91
CA LEU A 45 3.17 14.80 11.17
C LEU A 45 2.47 15.92 11.94
N LEU A 46 2.24 15.73 13.24
CA LEU A 46 1.57 16.71 14.10
C LEU A 46 2.38 18.01 14.24
N GLU A 47 3.68 17.92 14.52
CA GLU A 47 4.56 19.09 14.72
C GLU A 47 4.74 19.94 13.46
N ASN A 48 4.52 19.35 12.27
CA ASN A 48 4.62 20.04 10.99
C ASN A 48 3.26 20.40 10.38
N ASN A 49 2.15 20.13 11.07
CA ASN A 49 0.78 20.34 10.58
C ASN A 49 0.49 19.61 9.25
N PHE A 50 1.02 18.40 9.07
CA PHE A 50 0.74 17.56 7.91
C PHE A 50 -0.55 16.76 8.16
N ASP A 51 -1.68 17.43 8.07
CA ASP A 51 -2.98 16.92 8.52
C ASP A 51 -3.63 15.96 7.52
N THR A 52 -3.27 16.06 6.25
CA THR A 52 -3.86 15.26 5.17
C THR A 52 -3.21 13.89 5.00
N ILE A 53 -2.04 13.65 5.63
CA ILE A 53 -1.27 12.43 5.51
C ILE A 53 -1.65 11.44 6.61
N LYS A 54 -1.97 10.21 6.23
CA LYS A 54 -2.27 9.08 7.12
C LYS A 54 -1.34 7.91 6.80
N ILE A 55 -1.02 7.09 7.80
CA ILE A 55 -0.04 6.00 7.66
C ILE A 55 -0.72 4.66 7.92
N ILE A 56 -0.59 3.72 6.97
CA ILE A 56 -0.96 2.32 7.19
C ILE A 56 0.19 1.61 7.92
N HIS A 57 -0.09 1.18 9.15
CA HIS A 57 0.80 0.35 9.95
C HIS A 57 0.03 -0.37 11.05
N ASN A 58 -0.41 -1.59 10.80
CA ASN A 58 -1.29 -2.38 11.68
C ASN A 58 -2.66 -1.73 11.92
N ASN A 59 -3.13 -0.92 11.02
CA ASN A 59 -4.40 -0.21 11.05
C ASN A 59 -5.02 -0.18 9.66
N ALA A 60 -6.20 0.41 9.54
CA ALA A 60 -6.91 0.57 8.29
C ALA A 60 -7.61 1.94 8.23
N TYR A 61 -8.04 2.33 7.04
CA TYR A 61 -8.77 3.57 6.83
C TYR A 61 -10.02 3.33 5.98
N SER A 62 -11.07 4.07 6.31
CA SER A 62 -12.26 4.18 5.46
C SER A 62 -12.06 5.28 4.41
N VAL A 63 -12.37 4.97 3.17
CA VAL A 63 -12.38 5.91 2.05
C VAL A 63 -13.61 5.62 1.21
N GLU A 64 -14.64 6.46 1.30
CA GLU A 64 -15.81 6.47 0.39
C GLU A 64 -16.44 5.08 0.14
N GLY A 65 -16.69 4.33 1.19
CA GLY A 65 -17.28 2.98 1.11
C GLY A 65 -16.26 1.85 0.93
N PHE A 66 -14.98 2.19 0.81
CA PHE A 66 -13.90 1.21 0.79
C PHE A 66 -13.19 1.12 2.15
N ALA A 67 -12.77 -0.07 2.52
CA ALA A 67 -11.88 -0.33 3.64
C ALA A 67 -10.47 -0.60 3.10
N ILE A 68 -9.53 0.29 3.42
CA ILE A 68 -8.16 0.24 2.93
C ILE A 68 -7.24 -0.33 4.01
N GLY A 69 -6.62 -1.46 3.72
CA GLY A 69 -5.62 -2.09 4.58
C GLY A 69 -4.34 -2.44 3.81
N GLY A 70 -3.28 -2.79 4.53
CA GLY A 70 -2.05 -3.16 3.87
C GLY A 70 -0.83 -3.28 4.78
N SER A 71 0.27 -3.67 4.18
CA SER A 71 1.61 -3.68 4.81
C SER A 71 2.68 -3.49 3.74
N ARG A 72 3.94 -3.40 4.18
CA ARG A 72 5.04 -3.40 3.22
C ARG A 72 5.07 -4.68 2.39
N GLY A 73 4.62 -5.79 2.93
CA GLY A 73 4.82 -7.09 2.34
C GLY A 73 6.29 -7.49 2.34
N TRP A 74 6.60 -8.58 1.72
CA TRP A 74 7.94 -9.08 1.43
C TRP A 74 7.85 -10.20 0.41
N PHE A 75 8.97 -10.52 -0.24
CA PHE A 75 9.10 -11.73 -1.04
C PHE A 75 10.47 -12.36 -0.80
N TYR A 76 10.65 -13.63 -1.17
CA TYR A 76 11.91 -14.32 -1.02
C TYR A 76 12.95 -13.77 -2.00
N ASP A 77 14.05 -13.26 -1.46
CA ASP A 77 15.32 -13.10 -2.17
C ASP A 77 16.21 -14.28 -1.75
N ASP A 78 17.02 -14.84 -2.61
CA ASP A 78 17.66 -16.17 -2.52
C ASP A 78 18.43 -16.56 -1.23
N THR A 79 18.31 -15.86 -0.13
CA THR A 79 19.03 -16.06 1.14
C THR A 79 18.14 -16.31 2.37
N ALA A 80 17.35 -17.17 2.23
CA ALA A 80 16.42 -18.02 3.01
C ALA A 80 16.05 -17.72 4.49
N GLU A 81 16.94 -17.63 5.47
CA GLU A 81 16.48 -17.60 6.89
C GLU A 81 16.20 -16.22 7.45
N ALA A 82 16.93 -15.20 7.04
CA ALA A 82 16.70 -13.83 7.48
C ALA A 82 15.37 -13.31 6.93
N ASP A 83 15.07 -13.67 5.69
CA ASP A 83 13.82 -13.27 5.00
C ASP A 83 12.61 -13.92 5.63
N LYS A 84 12.67 -15.18 6.05
CA LYS A 84 11.54 -15.87 6.68
C LYS A 84 10.99 -15.14 7.91
N LYS A 85 11.86 -14.60 8.77
CA LYS A 85 11.43 -13.80 9.93
C LYS A 85 10.76 -12.50 9.51
N VAL A 86 11.27 -11.87 8.44
CA VAL A 86 10.70 -10.63 7.90
C VAL A 86 9.35 -10.93 7.28
N ILE A 87 9.22 -11.97 6.48
CA ILE A 87 7.97 -12.40 5.84
C ILE A 87 6.90 -12.67 6.89
N LEU A 88 7.16 -13.48 7.90
CA LEU A 88 6.21 -13.78 8.97
C LEU A 88 5.77 -12.53 9.74
N ARG A 89 6.68 -11.58 9.96
CA ARG A 89 6.34 -10.30 10.58
C ARG A 89 5.45 -9.44 9.68
N GLU A 90 5.76 -9.36 8.39
CA GLU A 90 4.94 -8.59 7.44
C GLU A 90 3.58 -9.25 7.19
N ALA A 91 3.50 -10.58 7.15
CA ALA A 91 2.24 -11.31 7.12
C ALA A 91 1.39 -11.02 8.37
N GLY A 92 2.00 -11.01 9.57
CA GLY A 92 1.31 -10.62 10.80
C GLY A 92 0.81 -9.18 10.79
N ARG A 93 1.57 -8.25 10.23
CA ARG A 93 1.16 -6.84 10.05
C ARG A 93 0.01 -6.71 9.08
N LEU A 94 0.09 -7.41 7.95
CA LEU A 94 -0.98 -7.45 6.96
C LEU A 94 -2.27 -7.97 7.59
N ARG A 95 -2.21 -9.11 8.30
CA ARG A 95 -3.36 -9.69 8.98
C ARG A 95 -4.00 -8.70 9.95
N THR A 96 -3.20 -8.02 10.78
CA THR A 96 -3.70 -7.01 11.70
C THR A 96 -4.40 -5.87 10.95
N SER A 97 -3.79 -5.36 9.89
CA SER A 97 -4.36 -4.29 9.07
C SER A 97 -5.69 -4.71 8.41
N LEU A 98 -5.76 -5.91 7.84
CA LEU A 98 -6.98 -6.42 7.22
C LEU A 98 -8.08 -6.76 8.24
N GLN A 99 -7.73 -7.17 9.45
CA GLN A 99 -8.69 -7.31 10.56
C GLN A 99 -9.31 -5.96 10.94
N GLU A 100 -8.51 -4.89 11.00
CA GLU A 100 -9.03 -3.54 11.25
C GLU A 100 -9.90 -3.07 10.07
N ALA A 101 -9.47 -3.33 8.83
CA ALA A 101 -10.25 -3.02 7.63
C ALA A 101 -11.61 -3.72 7.62
N SER A 102 -11.66 -5.00 8.00
CA SER A 102 -12.91 -5.77 8.06
C SER A 102 -13.92 -5.21 9.07
N LYS A 103 -13.47 -4.53 10.12
CA LYS A 103 -14.35 -3.87 11.09
C LYS A 103 -15.00 -2.60 10.54
N ILE A 104 -14.35 -1.96 9.57
CA ILE A 104 -14.86 -0.74 8.92
C ILE A 104 -16.07 -1.08 8.05
N GLY A 105 -16.05 -2.23 7.38
CA GLY A 105 -17.06 -2.62 6.40
C GLY A 105 -16.84 -1.97 5.03
N GLY A 106 -17.69 -2.34 4.05
CA GLY A 106 -17.51 -1.95 2.65
C GLY A 106 -16.59 -2.89 1.89
N GLU A 107 -16.20 -2.53 0.68
CA GLU A 107 -15.27 -3.32 -0.11
C GLU A 107 -13.84 -3.19 0.43
N LEU A 108 -13.20 -4.32 0.70
CA LEU A 108 -11.87 -4.38 1.26
C LEU A 108 -10.83 -4.42 0.15
N ILE A 109 -9.94 -3.41 0.13
CA ILE A 109 -8.83 -3.28 -0.81
C ILE A 109 -7.52 -3.37 -0.04
N ALA A 110 -6.62 -4.25 -0.50
CA ALA A 110 -5.29 -4.41 0.06
C ALA A 110 -4.23 -3.62 -0.74
N PHE A 111 -3.30 -3.00 -0.02
CA PHE A 111 -2.12 -2.36 -0.61
C PHE A 111 -0.85 -2.97 -0.02
N LEU A 112 0.09 -3.32 -0.90
CA LEU A 112 1.41 -3.83 -0.55
C LEU A 112 2.49 -2.99 -1.25
N HIS A 113 3.69 -2.93 -0.66
CA HIS A 113 4.83 -2.41 -1.40
C HIS A 113 5.46 -3.50 -2.27
N TYR A 114 5.80 -4.65 -1.68
CA TYR A 114 6.34 -5.77 -2.41
C TYR A 114 5.25 -6.59 -3.10
N PRO A 115 5.50 -7.10 -4.32
CA PRO A 115 4.58 -8.01 -5.00
C PRO A 115 4.46 -9.33 -4.21
N PRO A 116 3.25 -9.80 -3.86
CA PRO A 116 3.09 -11.08 -3.21
C PRO A 116 3.17 -12.26 -4.19
N ILE A 117 3.07 -11.96 -5.48
CA ILE A 117 3.11 -12.92 -6.58
C ILE A 117 3.85 -12.31 -7.76
N SER A 118 4.63 -13.12 -8.45
CA SER A 118 5.31 -12.80 -9.70
C SER A 118 5.22 -13.99 -10.66
N ALA A 119 5.71 -13.85 -11.88
CA ALA A 119 5.68 -14.92 -12.88
C ALA A 119 6.35 -16.24 -12.42
N ASN A 120 7.31 -16.16 -11.50
CA ASN A 120 8.13 -17.30 -11.09
C ASN A 120 8.08 -17.59 -9.58
N GLN A 121 7.34 -16.81 -8.79
CA GLN A 121 7.43 -16.86 -7.34
C GLN A 121 6.14 -16.41 -6.65
N GLU A 122 5.74 -17.13 -5.62
CA GLU A 122 4.60 -16.82 -4.76
C GLU A 122 5.07 -16.72 -3.31
N CYS A 123 4.64 -15.70 -2.59
CA CYS A 123 4.86 -15.57 -1.16
C CYS A 123 3.64 -16.13 -0.43
N GLU A 124 3.68 -17.43 -0.13
CA GLU A 124 2.55 -18.15 0.46
C GLU A 124 2.05 -17.52 1.77
N GLU A 125 2.95 -17.00 2.62
CA GLU A 125 2.58 -16.40 3.89
C GLU A 125 1.75 -15.12 3.71
N ILE A 126 2.07 -14.32 2.69
CA ILE A 126 1.29 -13.10 2.37
C ILE A 126 -0.01 -13.49 1.68
N LEU A 127 0.04 -14.38 0.69
CA LEU A 127 -1.14 -14.84 -0.05
C LEU A 127 -2.15 -15.53 0.86
N SER A 128 -1.69 -16.39 1.79
CA SER A 128 -2.56 -17.03 2.79
C SER A 128 -3.29 -16.01 3.65
N VAL A 129 -2.63 -14.91 4.05
CA VAL A 129 -3.29 -13.85 4.80
C VAL A 129 -4.34 -13.13 3.97
N LEU A 130 -4.06 -12.82 2.71
CA LEU A 130 -5.04 -12.18 1.83
C LEU A 130 -6.32 -13.03 1.69
N LYS A 131 -6.19 -14.37 1.64
CA LYS A 131 -7.32 -15.30 1.58
C LYS A 131 -8.16 -15.39 2.85
N GLU A 132 -7.61 -15.06 4.02
CA GLU A 132 -8.37 -15.04 5.28
C GLU A 132 -9.46 -13.97 5.28
N PHE A 133 -9.43 -13.02 4.35
CA PHE A 133 -10.31 -11.86 4.29
C PHE A 133 -10.99 -11.74 2.91
N PRO A 134 -12.12 -11.04 2.79
CA PRO A 134 -12.83 -10.87 1.52
C PRO A 134 -12.14 -9.83 0.59
N VAL A 135 -10.83 -9.96 0.44
CA VAL A 135 -10.05 -9.11 -0.47
C VAL A 135 -10.33 -9.56 -1.90
N LYS A 136 -10.75 -8.63 -2.76
CA LYS A 136 -10.93 -8.88 -4.20
C LYS A 136 -9.88 -8.16 -5.05
N ARG A 137 -9.29 -7.09 -4.53
CA ARG A 137 -8.28 -6.28 -5.22
C ARG A 137 -7.07 -6.05 -4.33
N CYS A 138 -5.89 -6.35 -4.85
CA CYS A 138 -4.62 -6.04 -4.20
C CYS A 138 -3.76 -5.22 -5.14
N TYR A 139 -3.28 -4.08 -4.66
CA TYR A 139 -2.38 -3.19 -5.39
C TYR A 139 -0.99 -3.25 -4.79
N PHE A 140 0.03 -3.30 -5.65
CA PHE A 140 1.42 -3.36 -5.20
C PHE A 140 2.34 -2.53 -6.09
N GLY A 141 3.49 -2.13 -5.56
CA GLY A 141 4.52 -1.36 -6.23
C GLY A 141 5.83 -2.12 -6.37
N HIS A 142 6.93 -1.47 -6.02
CA HIS A 142 8.30 -1.99 -5.94
C HIS A 142 8.97 -2.33 -7.28
N LEU A 143 8.28 -2.94 -8.22
CA LEU A 143 8.83 -3.34 -9.52
C LEU A 143 8.97 -2.12 -10.42
N HIS A 144 10.21 -1.79 -10.80
CA HIS A 144 10.57 -0.69 -11.67
C HIS A 144 11.16 -1.20 -12.99
N GLY A 145 11.13 -0.34 -14.04
CA GLY A 145 11.64 -0.70 -15.35
C GLY A 145 10.80 -1.76 -16.08
N PHE A 146 9.61 -2.04 -15.57
CA PHE A 146 8.69 -2.96 -16.21
C PHE A 146 8.09 -2.27 -17.44
N ILE A 147 8.60 -2.65 -18.63
CA ILE A 147 7.88 -2.38 -19.88
C ILE A 147 6.73 -3.36 -19.85
N ALA A 148 5.56 -2.88 -19.48
CA ALA A 148 4.42 -3.75 -19.26
C ALA A 148 4.16 -4.61 -20.50
N PRO A 149 4.18 -5.92 -20.37
CA PRO A 149 3.24 -6.69 -21.15
C PRO A 149 1.84 -6.26 -20.66
N GLU A 150 0.84 -6.37 -21.52
CA GLU A 150 -0.58 -6.14 -21.22
C GLU A 150 -1.07 -6.86 -19.94
N ASN A 151 -0.21 -7.55 -19.21
CA ASN A 151 -0.38 -8.51 -18.12
C ASN A 151 0.27 -8.11 -16.78
N ALA A 152 0.43 -6.84 -16.48
CA ALA A 152 0.76 -6.43 -15.08
C ALA A 152 -0.44 -6.58 -14.12
N ARG A 153 -1.54 -7.13 -14.63
CA ARG A 153 -2.64 -7.65 -13.84
C ARG A 153 -2.49 -9.16 -13.75
N LEU A 154 -2.27 -9.66 -12.55
CA LEU A 154 -2.25 -11.08 -12.25
C LEU A 154 -3.53 -11.42 -11.50
N GLU A 155 -4.21 -12.47 -11.91
CA GLU A 155 -5.30 -13.05 -11.16
C GLU A 155 -4.78 -14.30 -10.46
N TRP A 156 -5.01 -14.38 -9.15
CA TRP A 156 -4.68 -15.55 -8.36
C TRP A 156 -5.87 -15.89 -7.47
N GLU A 157 -6.44 -17.07 -7.71
CA GLU A 157 -7.74 -17.45 -7.17
C GLU A 157 -8.79 -16.36 -7.49
N ASP A 158 -9.41 -15.74 -6.47
CA ASP A 158 -10.44 -14.71 -6.64
C ASP A 158 -9.91 -13.29 -6.39
N ILE A 159 -8.59 -13.07 -6.40
CA ILE A 159 -7.95 -11.79 -6.12
C ILE A 159 -7.28 -11.23 -7.37
N ASP A 160 -7.66 -10.03 -7.75
CA ASP A 160 -7.00 -9.25 -8.78
C ASP A 160 -5.75 -8.54 -8.21
N PHE A 161 -4.56 -8.90 -8.69
CA PHE A 161 -3.30 -8.23 -8.36
C PHE A 161 -2.93 -7.20 -9.41
N ASN A 162 -2.65 -5.98 -8.98
CA ASN A 162 -2.41 -4.85 -9.88
C ASN A 162 -1.11 -4.14 -9.52
N LEU A 163 -0.18 -4.05 -10.48
CA LEU A 163 1.02 -3.22 -10.34
C LEU A 163 0.65 -1.74 -10.47
N ILE A 164 1.16 -0.93 -9.51
CA ILE A 164 0.97 0.52 -9.48
C ILE A 164 2.27 1.29 -9.23
N SER A 165 3.41 0.74 -9.67
CA SER A 165 4.68 1.50 -9.63
C SER A 165 4.57 2.76 -10.48
N ALA A 166 5.16 3.85 -10.02
CA ALA A 166 5.00 5.17 -10.61
C ALA A 166 5.46 5.22 -12.08
N ASP A 167 6.61 4.64 -12.37
CA ASP A 167 7.17 4.54 -13.73
C ASP A 167 6.31 3.67 -14.64
N TYR A 168 5.77 2.55 -14.11
CA TYR A 168 4.82 1.71 -14.83
C TYR A 168 3.54 2.46 -15.21
N LEU A 169 3.04 3.33 -14.33
CA LEU A 169 1.87 4.19 -14.57
C LEU A 169 2.21 5.46 -15.38
N GLY A 170 3.44 5.65 -15.83
CA GLY A 170 3.88 6.87 -16.50
C GLY A 170 3.76 8.11 -15.62
N PHE A 171 3.91 7.94 -14.29
CA PHE A 171 3.76 8.99 -13.28
C PHE A 171 2.37 9.64 -13.23
N VAL A 172 1.35 8.97 -13.74
CA VAL A 172 -0.05 9.40 -13.68
C VAL A 172 -0.79 8.57 -12.64
N PRO A 173 -1.45 9.18 -11.66
CA PRO A 173 -2.24 8.43 -10.67
C PRO A 173 -3.33 7.60 -11.34
N ARG A 174 -3.47 6.34 -10.92
CA ARG A 174 -4.53 5.46 -11.40
C ARG A 174 -5.78 5.63 -10.57
N LEU A 175 -6.89 5.93 -11.23
CA LEU A 175 -8.19 5.89 -10.60
C LEU A 175 -8.59 4.43 -10.30
N ILE A 176 -8.92 4.14 -9.05
CA ILE A 176 -9.27 2.79 -8.58
C ILE A 176 -10.78 2.61 -8.49
N ALA A 177 -11.49 3.66 -8.06
CA ALA A 177 -12.93 3.65 -7.88
C ALA A 177 -13.51 5.07 -7.94
N HIS A 178 -14.77 5.17 -8.28
CA HIS A 178 -15.59 6.37 -8.15
C HIS A 178 -16.65 6.15 -7.07
N THR A 179 -17.08 7.22 -6.43
CA THR A 179 -18.30 7.19 -5.62
C THR A 179 -19.54 7.17 -6.52
N GLU A 180 -20.65 6.66 -6.02
CA GLU A 180 -21.92 6.68 -6.77
C GLU A 180 -22.39 8.10 -7.11
N GLU A 181 -22.04 9.10 -6.30
CA GLU A 181 -22.38 10.51 -6.56
C GLU A 181 -21.66 11.09 -7.78
N GLU A 182 -20.41 10.73 -8.03
CA GLU A 182 -19.67 11.16 -9.23
C GLU A 182 -20.20 10.50 -10.51
N ASN A 183 -20.71 9.26 -10.43
CA ASN A 183 -21.34 8.59 -11.56
C ASN A 183 -22.65 9.26 -12.01
N GLN A 184 -23.35 9.97 -11.12
CA GLN A 184 -24.58 10.72 -11.48
C GLN A 184 -24.27 12.05 -12.17
N LEU A 185 -23.13 12.67 -11.87
CA LEU A 185 -22.70 13.94 -12.50
C LEU A 185 -22.18 13.77 -13.93
N ASN A 186 -21.72 12.58 -14.30
CA ASN A 186 -21.24 12.27 -15.67
C ASN A 186 -22.35 11.80 -16.63
N LEU A 187 -23.61 11.80 -16.20
CA LEU A 187 -24.79 11.44 -17.00
C LEU A 187 -25.65 12.65 -17.41
N ILE A 188 -25.17 13.87 -17.18
CA ILE A 188 -25.73 15.13 -17.66
C ILE A 188 -24.73 15.76 -18.63
#